data_0be41c2fc49acb809b6f54ef1a5afb66
#
_entry.id   0be41c2fc49acb809b6f54ef1a5afb66
#
_cell.length_a   1.000
_cell.length_b   1.000
_cell.length_c   1.000
_cell.angle_alpha   90.00
_cell.angle_beta   90.00
_cell.angle_gamma   90.00
#
_symmetry.space_group_name_H-M   'P 1'
#
loop_
_entity.id
_entity.type
_entity.pdbx_description
1 polymer ?
#
loop_
_entity_poly.entity_id
_entity_poly.type
_entity_poly.pdbx_seq_one_letter_code
_entity_poly.pdbx_strand_id
1 'polypeptide(L)'
;MDIVRYSTKEQIAVITINRPEKRNALNQEVVQKLKEAFRMAASDQQVKVIILKGAGSTFCSGADLKYIQDLQNYSHEENVKDSSELMELFKQIYTTPKPVIAEVHGAALAGGCGLVSVCDFAFCTTESRFGYTEVRIGFIPAIVMVFLIRKIGEAKAKRFLLSGEIFDCETAKKAGLIYDYFEEDDDLEGFVMDFGRNLCQQNSSTAMAMTKDLLIRIQDQPMDQALQTAMVYNAEARKTNDCKKGIGAFLNKEKPVW
;
A
#
# COMPACT_ATOMS: atom_id res chain seq x y z
N MET A 1 -3.22 -9.24 23.18
CA MET A 1 -2.23 -9.23 22.08
C MET A 1 -2.50 -7.99 21.23
N ASP A 2 -1.44 -7.32 20.77
CA ASP A 2 -1.62 -6.13 19.93
C ASP A 2 -2.25 -6.52 18.60
N ILE A 3 -3.36 -5.86 18.24
CA ILE A 3 -4.12 -6.12 17.00
C ILE A 3 -3.38 -5.63 15.74
N VAL A 4 -2.40 -4.74 15.89
CA VAL A 4 -1.43 -4.38 14.87
C VAL A 4 -0.06 -4.45 15.52
N ARG A 5 0.82 -5.26 14.95
CA ARG A 5 2.22 -5.37 15.40
C ARG A 5 3.12 -4.51 14.53
N TYR A 6 4.10 -3.90 15.15
CA TYR A 6 5.13 -3.10 14.50
C TYR A 6 6.51 -3.63 14.88
N SER A 7 7.35 -3.87 13.92
CA SER A 7 8.76 -4.22 14.15
C SER A 7 9.64 -3.59 13.07
N THR A 8 10.93 -3.43 13.37
CA THR A 8 11.92 -2.94 12.41
C THR A 8 13.07 -3.92 12.29
N LYS A 9 13.53 -4.14 11.07
CA LYS A 9 14.70 -4.96 10.75
C LYS A 9 15.39 -4.40 9.49
N GLU A 10 16.69 -4.18 9.54
CA GLU A 10 17.49 -3.81 8.38
C GLU A 10 16.94 -2.60 7.58
N GLN A 11 16.53 -1.54 8.29
CA GLN A 11 15.91 -0.33 7.73
C GLN A 11 14.50 -0.55 7.12
N ILE A 12 13.88 -1.69 7.38
CA ILE A 12 12.53 -2.04 6.95
C ILE A 12 11.61 -2.06 8.18
N ALA A 13 10.49 -1.33 8.12
CA ALA A 13 9.41 -1.48 9.08
C ALA A 13 8.45 -2.55 8.59
N VAL A 14 8.09 -3.50 9.44
CA VAL A 14 7.07 -4.51 9.19
C VAL A 14 5.85 -4.21 10.04
N ILE A 15 4.73 -3.91 9.37
CA ILE A 15 3.42 -3.66 9.98
C ILE A 15 2.54 -4.88 9.71
N THR A 16 2.10 -5.54 10.77
CA THR A 16 1.30 -6.77 10.67
C THR A 16 -0.08 -6.55 11.26
N ILE A 17 -1.15 -6.72 10.48
CA ILE A 17 -2.51 -6.82 11.00
C ILE A 17 -2.61 -8.16 11.74
N ASN A 18 -2.93 -8.15 13.04
CA ASN A 18 -2.81 -9.32 13.89
C ASN A 18 -4.14 -9.65 14.59
N ARG A 19 -5.14 -9.99 13.78
CA ARG A 19 -6.45 -10.50 14.19
C ARG A 19 -6.81 -11.77 13.39
N PRO A 20 -5.96 -12.82 13.39
CA PRO A 20 -6.18 -13.99 12.52
C PRO A 20 -7.53 -14.68 12.78
N GLU A 21 -8.02 -14.69 14.01
CA GLU A 21 -9.33 -15.24 14.41
C GLU A 21 -10.51 -14.44 13.78
N LYS A 22 -10.28 -13.22 13.32
CA LYS A 22 -11.23 -12.38 12.57
C LYS A 22 -10.78 -12.17 11.12
N ARG A 23 -9.91 -13.05 10.60
CA ARG A 23 -9.33 -12.94 9.24
C ARG A 23 -8.78 -11.55 8.95
N ASN A 24 -8.18 -10.90 9.95
CA ASN A 24 -7.60 -9.55 9.87
C ASN A 24 -8.59 -8.47 9.38
N ALA A 25 -9.88 -8.65 9.69
CA ALA A 25 -10.93 -7.72 9.29
C ALA A 25 -10.73 -6.34 9.94
N LEU A 26 -11.07 -5.30 9.18
CA LEU A 26 -10.95 -3.89 9.56
C LEU A 26 -12.14 -3.47 10.43
N ASN A 27 -11.86 -2.83 11.52
CA ASN A 27 -12.78 -2.05 12.33
C ASN A 27 -12.10 -0.74 12.73
N GLN A 28 -12.79 0.12 13.44
CA GLN A 28 -12.27 1.43 13.85
C GLN A 28 -10.93 1.31 14.60
N GLU A 29 -10.79 0.34 15.51
CA GLU A 29 -9.56 0.14 16.29
C GLU A 29 -8.37 -0.26 15.41
N VAL A 30 -8.58 -1.20 14.47
CA VAL A 30 -7.54 -1.61 13.50
C VAL A 30 -7.13 -0.43 12.62
N VAL A 31 -8.10 0.37 12.14
CA VAL A 31 -7.82 1.55 11.32
C VAL A 31 -6.94 2.55 12.09
N GLN A 32 -7.27 2.84 13.35
CA GLN A 32 -6.48 3.75 14.18
C GLN A 32 -5.07 3.20 14.45
N LYS A 33 -4.95 1.92 14.79
CA LYS A 33 -3.65 1.29 15.04
C LYS A 33 -2.77 1.23 13.79
N LEU A 34 -3.35 1.01 12.61
CA LEU A 34 -2.62 1.10 11.35
C LEU A 34 -2.14 2.54 11.09
N LYS A 35 -3.00 3.56 11.31
CA LYS A 35 -2.60 4.96 11.17
C LYS A 35 -1.43 5.31 12.10
N GLU A 36 -1.45 4.84 13.36
CA GLU A 36 -0.35 5.00 14.32
C GLU A 36 0.93 4.34 13.81
N ALA A 37 0.87 3.07 13.38
CA ALA A 37 2.02 2.31 12.89
C ALA A 37 2.65 2.96 11.64
N PHE A 38 1.83 3.38 10.67
CA PHE A 38 2.33 4.09 9.48
C PHE A 38 2.94 5.45 9.81
N ARG A 39 2.40 6.17 10.79
CA ARG A 39 2.99 7.44 11.27
C ARG A 39 4.35 7.20 11.92
N MET A 40 4.47 6.18 12.77
CA MET A 40 5.75 5.79 13.38
C MET A 40 6.76 5.43 12.29
N ALA A 41 6.39 4.56 11.34
CA ALA A 41 7.28 4.17 10.24
C ALA A 41 7.70 5.37 9.37
N ALA A 42 6.78 6.30 9.09
CA ALA A 42 7.07 7.49 8.28
C ALA A 42 8.05 8.45 8.97
N SER A 43 7.94 8.62 10.29
CA SER A 43 8.80 9.55 11.08
C SER A 43 10.15 8.96 11.47
N ASP A 44 10.32 7.64 11.50
CA ASP A 44 11.57 6.99 11.88
C ASP A 44 12.65 7.14 10.80
N GLN A 45 13.72 7.86 11.11
CA GLN A 45 14.84 8.11 10.19
C GLN A 45 15.62 6.83 9.83
N GLN A 46 15.52 5.78 10.62
CA GLN A 46 16.18 4.51 10.37
C GLN A 46 15.38 3.64 9.36
N VAL A 47 14.10 3.91 9.17
CA VAL A 47 13.23 3.17 8.26
C VAL A 47 13.26 3.79 6.87
N LYS A 48 13.48 2.97 5.85
CA LYS A 48 13.47 3.37 4.42
C LYS A 48 12.34 2.73 3.61
N VAL A 49 11.89 1.54 4.02
CA VAL A 49 10.85 0.77 3.35
C VAL A 49 9.85 0.26 4.39
N ILE A 50 8.59 0.13 4.02
CA ILE A 50 7.53 -0.40 4.88
C ILE A 50 6.94 -1.65 4.21
N ILE A 51 6.79 -2.73 4.97
CA ILE A 51 6.07 -3.94 4.55
C ILE A 51 4.76 -4.00 5.35
N LEU A 52 3.64 -4.18 4.66
CA LEU A 52 2.32 -4.43 5.24
C LEU A 52 1.93 -5.88 4.98
N LYS A 53 1.63 -6.63 6.06
CA LYS A 53 1.20 -8.04 5.99
C LYS A 53 0.08 -8.36 6.96
N GLY A 54 -0.54 -9.52 6.79
CA GLY A 54 -1.49 -10.09 7.74
C GLY A 54 -0.87 -11.20 8.57
N ALA A 55 -1.36 -11.47 9.77
CA ALA A 55 -1.00 -12.65 10.54
C ALA A 55 -1.95 -13.82 10.23
N GLY A 56 -1.45 -15.05 10.30
CA GLY A 56 -2.24 -16.27 10.03
C GLY A 56 -2.47 -16.48 8.55
N SER A 57 -3.59 -17.05 8.14
CA SER A 57 -3.86 -17.54 6.77
C SER A 57 -4.58 -16.53 5.86
N THR A 58 -4.73 -15.27 6.27
CA THR A 58 -5.49 -14.27 5.52
C THR A 58 -4.82 -12.90 5.64
N PHE A 59 -4.58 -12.23 4.54
CA PHE A 59 -4.06 -10.86 4.56
C PHE A 59 -5.07 -9.91 5.23
N CYS A 60 -6.26 -9.75 4.65
CA CYS A 60 -7.35 -8.96 5.22
C CYS A 60 -8.66 -9.26 4.49
N SER A 61 -9.70 -9.65 5.22
CA SER A 61 -11.00 -10.00 4.64
C SER A 61 -11.96 -8.82 4.41
N GLY A 62 -11.48 -7.60 4.59
CA GLY A 62 -12.31 -6.38 4.49
C GLY A 62 -12.87 -5.94 5.84
N ALA A 63 -14.02 -5.31 5.85
CA ALA A 63 -14.62 -4.81 7.10
C ALA A 63 -15.14 -5.95 7.98
N ASP A 64 -15.02 -5.78 9.30
CA ASP A 64 -15.58 -6.69 10.30
C ASP A 64 -17.11 -6.71 10.20
N LEU A 65 -17.71 -7.89 10.08
CA LEU A 65 -19.16 -8.04 9.87
C LEU A 65 -20.00 -7.43 11.01
N LYS A 66 -19.54 -7.60 12.26
CA LYS A 66 -20.20 -6.98 13.40
C LYS A 66 -20.12 -5.45 13.30
N TYR A 67 -18.98 -4.95 12.90
CA TYR A 67 -18.79 -3.51 12.70
C TYR A 67 -19.73 -2.95 11.61
N ILE A 68 -19.86 -3.64 10.47
CA ILE A 68 -20.82 -3.25 9.42
C ILE A 68 -22.26 -3.24 9.96
N GLN A 69 -22.62 -4.21 10.79
CA GLN A 69 -23.94 -4.26 11.41
C GLN A 69 -24.18 -3.06 12.35
N ASP A 70 -23.17 -2.70 13.15
CA ASP A 70 -23.25 -1.54 14.06
C ASP A 70 -23.38 -0.21 13.28
N LEU A 71 -22.72 -0.07 12.13
CA LEU A 71 -22.82 1.12 11.26
C LEU A 71 -24.24 1.41 10.74
N GLN A 72 -25.11 0.39 10.68
CA GLN A 72 -26.50 0.59 10.27
C GLN A 72 -27.30 1.46 11.26
N ASN A 73 -26.84 1.55 12.50
CA ASN A 73 -27.45 2.36 13.55
C ASN A 73 -26.85 3.76 13.66
N TYR A 74 -25.80 4.06 12.89
CA TYR A 74 -25.14 5.35 12.91
C TYR A 74 -25.94 6.40 12.14
N SER A 75 -25.92 7.63 12.63
CA SER A 75 -26.39 8.78 11.87
C SER A 75 -25.56 8.98 10.60
N HIS A 76 -26.05 9.80 9.69
CA HIS A 76 -25.28 10.16 8.48
C HIS A 76 -23.94 10.78 8.83
N GLU A 77 -23.87 11.66 9.82
CA GLU A 77 -22.65 12.34 10.26
C GLU A 77 -21.64 11.36 10.87
N GLU A 78 -22.09 10.40 11.66
CA GLU A 78 -21.24 9.34 12.21
C GLU A 78 -20.67 8.44 11.10
N ASN A 79 -21.49 8.06 10.11
CA ASN A 79 -21.05 7.29 8.96
C ASN A 79 -20.04 8.05 8.09
N VAL A 80 -20.22 9.37 7.89
CA VAL A 80 -19.24 10.22 7.19
C VAL A 80 -17.93 10.28 7.96
N LYS A 81 -17.98 10.44 9.28
CA LYS A 81 -16.80 10.46 10.14
C LYS A 81 -16.04 9.13 10.07
N ASP A 82 -16.75 8.02 10.15
CA ASP A 82 -16.15 6.68 10.02
C ASP A 82 -15.45 6.47 8.66
N SER A 83 -16.14 6.82 7.58
CA SER A 83 -15.57 6.77 6.24
C SER A 83 -14.35 7.68 6.08
N SER A 84 -14.35 8.85 6.77
CA SER A 84 -13.20 9.75 6.79
C SER A 84 -11.96 9.10 7.42
N GLU A 85 -12.10 8.36 8.51
CA GLU A 85 -11.00 7.67 9.17
C GLU A 85 -10.37 6.60 8.26
N LEU A 86 -11.20 5.84 7.54
CA LEU A 86 -10.73 4.86 6.56
C LEU A 86 -10.06 5.55 5.35
N MET A 87 -10.65 6.62 4.84
CA MET A 87 -10.07 7.43 3.76
C MET A 87 -8.70 7.98 4.15
N GLU A 88 -8.57 8.50 5.38
CA GLU A 88 -7.29 9.02 5.89
C GLU A 88 -6.23 7.94 5.97
N LEU A 89 -6.56 6.72 6.44
CA LEU A 89 -5.63 5.59 6.44
C LEU A 89 -5.13 5.29 5.03
N PHE A 90 -6.01 5.13 4.07
CA PHE A 90 -5.64 4.81 2.70
C PHE A 90 -4.79 5.92 2.07
N LYS A 91 -5.18 7.17 2.27
CA LYS A 91 -4.42 8.33 1.83
C LYS A 91 -3.04 8.35 2.47
N GLN A 92 -2.93 8.10 3.79
CA GLN A 92 -1.67 8.06 4.51
C GLN A 92 -0.71 7.00 3.94
N ILE A 93 -1.20 5.78 3.67
CA ILE A 93 -0.39 4.71 3.07
C ILE A 93 0.07 5.13 1.67
N TYR A 94 -0.86 5.62 0.85
CA TYR A 94 -0.60 6.02 -0.53
C TYR A 94 0.39 7.17 -0.64
N THR A 95 0.33 8.16 0.28
CA THR A 95 1.16 9.37 0.24
C THR A 95 2.40 9.31 1.12
N THR A 96 2.61 8.24 1.92
CA THR A 96 3.82 8.14 2.73
C THR A 96 5.08 8.20 1.86
N PRO A 97 6.12 8.96 2.27
CA PRO A 97 7.30 9.18 1.41
C PRO A 97 8.19 7.94 1.23
N LYS A 98 7.92 6.88 2.00
CA LYS A 98 8.66 5.62 1.94
C LYS A 98 7.91 4.62 1.05
N PRO A 99 8.61 3.81 0.23
CA PRO A 99 7.97 2.71 -0.48
C PRO A 99 7.24 1.76 0.46
N VAL A 100 6.02 1.39 0.10
CA VAL A 100 5.18 0.43 0.83
C VAL A 100 4.98 -0.81 -0.01
N ILE A 101 5.29 -1.96 0.56
CA ILE A 101 5.15 -3.28 -0.07
C ILE A 101 4.03 -4.03 0.65
N ALA A 102 3.03 -4.52 -0.08
CA ALA A 102 2.06 -5.46 0.45
C ALA A 102 2.58 -6.90 0.26
N GLU A 103 2.70 -7.64 1.35
CA GLU A 103 2.97 -9.08 1.39
C GLU A 103 1.65 -9.80 1.63
N VAL A 104 1.09 -10.41 0.58
CA VAL A 104 -0.28 -10.91 0.57
C VAL A 104 -0.29 -12.43 0.52
N HIS A 105 -0.87 -13.06 1.54
CA HIS A 105 -1.20 -14.48 1.53
C HIS A 105 -2.69 -14.67 1.81
N GLY A 106 -3.28 -15.71 1.24
CA GLY A 106 -4.70 -15.98 1.35
C GLY A 106 -5.58 -14.84 0.82
N ALA A 107 -6.64 -14.48 1.53
CA ALA A 107 -7.63 -13.55 1.04
C ALA A 107 -7.26 -12.07 1.30
N ALA A 108 -7.41 -11.24 0.27
CA ALA A 108 -7.41 -9.79 0.32
C ALA A 108 -8.73 -9.30 -0.32
N LEU A 109 -9.78 -9.07 0.49
CA LEU A 109 -11.13 -8.78 0.00
C LEU A 109 -11.63 -7.40 0.44
N ALA A 110 -12.47 -6.78 -0.36
CA ALA A 110 -13.08 -5.48 -0.08
C ALA A 110 -12.04 -4.44 0.35
N GLY A 111 -12.17 -3.82 1.52
CA GLY A 111 -11.16 -2.92 2.08
C GLY A 111 -9.76 -3.54 2.20
N GLY A 112 -9.63 -4.88 2.35
CA GLY A 112 -8.35 -5.59 2.33
C GLY A 112 -7.69 -5.54 0.94
N CYS A 113 -8.47 -5.72 -0.13
CA CYS A 113 -7.98 -5.51 -1.50
C CYS A 113 -7.66 -4.02 -1.73
N GLY A 114 -8.40 -3.11 -1.09
CA GLY A 114 -8.10 -1.69 -1.04
C GLY A 114 -6.73 -1.38 -0.44
N LEU A 115 -6.34 -2.04 0.66
CA LEU A 115 -5.00 -1.90 1.24
C LEU A 115 -3.90 -2.30 0.24
N VAL A 116 -4.12 -3.37 -0.55
CA VAL A 116 -3.19 -3.76 -1.63
C VAL A 116 -3.10 -2.69 -2.70
N SER A 117 -4.23 -2.06 -3.05
CA SER A 117 -4.27 -1.05 -4.12
C SER A 117 -3.52 0.23 -3.76
N VAL A 118 -3.39 0.57 -2.48
CA VAL A 118 -2.67 1.79 -2.03
C VAL A 118 -1.18 1.57 -1.75
N CYS A 119 -0.71 0.33 -1.72
CA CYS A 119 0.71 0.02 -1.63
C CYS A 119 1.42 0.25 -2.97
N ASP A 120 2.69 0.64 -2.95
CA ASP A 120 3.50 0.88 -4.16
C ASP A 120 3.75 -0.44 -4.90
N PHE A 121 4.14 -1.47 -4.17
CA PHE A 121 4.38 -2.82 -4.65
C PHE A 121 3.47 -3.81 -3.92
N ALA A 122 3.12 -4.90 -4.58
CA ALA A 122 2.39 -5.99 -3.96
C ALA A 122 2.87 -7.32 -4.54
N PHE A 123 3.13 -8.26 -3.67
CA PHE A 123 3.50 -9.63 -3.98
C PHE A 123 2.58 -10.57 -3.22
N CYS A 124 2.30 -11.75 -3.77
CA CYS A 124 1.36 -12.67 -3.14
C CYS A 124 1.77 -14.13 -3.33
N THR A 125 1.06 -15.04 -2.65
CA THR A 125 1.13 -16.48 -2.95
C THR A 125 0.12 -16.85 -4.03
N THR A 126 0.32 -18.00 -4.69
CA THR A 126 -0.61 -18.56 -5.69
C THR A 126 -2.01 -18.80 -5.14
N GLU A 127 -2.10 -19.11 -3.84
CA GLU A 127 -3.36 -19.32 -3.12
C GLU A 127 -4.11 -18.03 -2.81
N SER A 128 -3.50 -16.86 -3.05
CA SER A 128 -4.13 -15.58 -2.74
C SER A 128 -5.36 -15.32 -3.61
N ARG A 129 -6.38 -14.70 -2.99
CA ARG A 129 -7.63 -14.33 -3.65
C ARG A 129 -7.93 -12.85 -3.37
N PHE A 130 -8.31 -12.17 -4.42
CA PHE A 130 -8.58 -10.74 -4.42
C PHE A 130 -10.04 -10.49 -4.82
N GLY A 131 -10.62 -9.37 -4.38
CA GLY A 131 -11.96 -9.00 -4.82
C GLY A 131 -12.51 -7.77 -4.12
N TYR A 132 -13.37 -7.05 -4.82
CA TYR A 132 -14.14 -5.91 -4.31
C TYR A 132 -15.61 -6.34 -4.23
N THR A 133 -15.94 -7.04 -3.15
CA THR A 133 -17.21 -7.79 -3.02
C THR A 133 -18.36 -6.95 -2.47
N GLU A 134 -18.15 -5.66 -2.20
CA GLU A 134 -19.11 -4.75 -1.57
C GLU A 134 -20.47 -4.73 -2.29
N VAL A 135 -20.46 -4.74 -3.64
CA VAL A 135 -21.69 -4.69 -4.44
C VAL A 135 -22.60 -5.90 -4.23
N ARG A 136 -22.04 -7.04 -3.79
CA ARG A 136 -22.83 -8.27 -3.51
C ARG A 136 -23.75 -8.14 -2.30
N ILE A 137 -23.45 -7.19 -1.41
CA ILE A 137 -24.25 -6.93 -0.21
C ILE A 137 -24.98 -5.57 -0.27
N GLY A 138 -25.01 -4.95 -1.45
CA GLY A 138 -25.67 -3.65 -1.64
C GLY A 138 -24.84 -2.46 -1.13
N PHE A 139 -23.54 -2.65 -0.88
CA PHE A 139 -22.60 -1.61 -0.50
C PHE A 139 -21.72 -1.21 -1.69
N ILE A 140 -21.01 -0.08 -1.58
CA ILE A 140 -20.13 0.41 -2.65
C ILE A 140 -18.67 0.49 -2.20
N PRO A 141 -17.70 0.10 -3.04
CA PRO A 141 -16.27 0.22 -2.77
C PRO A 141 -15.77 1.66 -3.00
N ALA A 142 -16.43 2.67 -2.36
CA ALA A 142 -16.30 4.09 -2.70
C ALA A 142 -14.86 4.62 -2.54
N ILE A 143 -14.25 4.40 -1.37
CA ILE A 143 -12.91 4.93 -1.06
C ILE A 143 -11.85 4.19 -1.87
N VAL A 144 -11.94 2.85 -1.92
CA VAL A 144 -10.94 2.01 -2.57
C VAL A 144 -10.91 2.20 -4.08
N MET A 145 -12.05 2.51 -4.73
CA MET A 145 -12.10 2.71 -6.18
C MET A 145 -11.23 3.87 -6.65
N VAL A 146 -11.10 4.92 -5.83
CA VAL A 146 -10.27 6.09 -6.17
C VAL A 146 -8.82 5.69 -6.40
N PHE A 147 -8.29 4.81 -5.56
CA PHE A 147 -6.92 4.31 -5.66
C PHE A 147 -6.79 3.20 -6.71
N LEU A 148 -7.79 2.32 -6.80
CA LEU A 148 -7.77 1.23 -7.77
C LEU A 148 -7.74 1.76 -9.21
N ILE A 149 -8.57 2.76 -9.54
CA ILE A 149 -8.57 3.37 -10.87
C ILE A 149 -7.20 3.95 -11.21
N ARG A 150 -6.53 4.60 -10.25
CA ARG A 150 -5.19 5.13 -10.42
C ARG A 150 -4.15 4.03 -10.64
N LYS A 151 -4.33 2.88 -10.03
CA LYS A 151 -3.37 1.76 -10.11
C LYS A 151 -3.51 0.93 -11.38
N ILE A 152 -4.74 0.58 -11.79
CA ILE A 152 -4.97 -0.38 -12.89
C ILE A 152 -5.75 0.20 -14.08
N GLY A 153 -6.16 1.45 -14.00
CA GLY A 153 -6.99 2.13 -15.00
C GLY A 153 -8.47 1.79 -14.91
N GLU A 154 -9.30 2.66 -15.46
CA GLU A 154 -10.77 2.63 -15.33
C GLU A 154 -11.40 1.34 -15.87
N ALA A 155 -10.97 0.89 -17.05
CA ALA A 155 -11.58 -0.27 -17.72
C ALA A 155 -11.44 -1.56 -16.88
N LYS A 156 -10.24 -1.80 -16.33
CA LYS A 156 -9.99 -2.96 -15.46
C LYS A 156 -10.66 -2.80 -14.10
N ALA A 157 -10.65 -1.60 -13.53
CA ALA A 157 -11.31 -1.31 -12.27
C ALA A 157 -12.82 -1.54 -12.36
N LYS A 158 -13.49 -1.09 -13.43
CA LYS A 158 -14.93 -1.34 -13.67
C LYS A 158 -15.26 -2.82 -13.62
N ARG A 159 -14.45 -3.67 -14.25
CA ARG A 159 -14.68 -5.12 -14.21
C ARG A 159 -14.79 -5.63 -12.78
N PHE A 160 -13.81 -5.37 -11.95
CA PHE A 160 -13.76 -5.88 -10.58
C PHE A 160 -14.79 -5.23 -9.66
N LEU A 161 -14.95 -3.90 -9.76
CA LEU A 161 -15.84 -3.14 -8.89
C LEU A 161 -17.33 -3.42 -9.15
N LEU A 162 -17.72 -3.62 -10.42
CA LEU A 162 -19.13 -3.83 -10.77
C LEU A 162 -19.54 -5.31 -10.69
N SER A 163 -18.63 -6.24 -11.04
CA SER A 163 -18.93 -7.67 -10.94
C SER A 163 -18.89 -8.17 -9.49
N GLY A 164 -18.08 -7.55 -8.65
CA GLY A 164 -17.77 -8.04 -7.31
C GLY A 164 -17.09 -9.42 -7.33
N GLU A 165 -16.52 -9.84 -8.47
CA GLU A 165 -15.90 -11.15 -8.61
C GLU A 165 -14.68 -11.30 -7.69
N ILE A 166 -14.44 -12.55 -7.27
CA ILE A 166 -13.19 -12.94 -6.63
C ILE A 166 -12.29 -13.48 -7.72
N PHE A 167 -11.04 -13.01 -7.75
CA PHE A 167 -10.06 -13.37 -8.77
C PHE A 167 -8.74 -13.81 -8.15
N ASP A 168 -7.98 -14.56 -8.91
CA ASP A 168 -6.72 -15.17 -8.51
C ASP A 168 -5.51 -14.23 -8.73
N CYS A 169 -4.33 -14.71 -8.32
CA CYS A 169 -3.05 -14.01 -8.44
C CYS A 169 -2.68 -13.72 -9.91
N GLU A 170 -2.95 -14.64 -10.84
CA GLU A 170 -2.65 -14.45 -12.25
C GLU A 170 -3.48 -13.31 -12.86
N THR A 171 -4.77 -13.27 -12.54
CA THR A 171 -5.67 -12.18 -12.94
C THR A 171 -5.24 -10.85 -12.32
N ALA A 172 -4.87 -10.86 -11.02
CA ALA A 172 -4.36 -9.68 -10.31
C ALA A 172 -3.07 -9.14 -10.95
N LYS A 173 -2.13 -10.01 -11.33
CA LYS A 173 -0.88 -9.64 -12.03
C LYS A 173 -1.18 -9.08 -13.43
N LYS A 174 -2.02 -9.74 -14.22
CA LYS A 174 -2.44 -9.23 -15.55
C LYS A 174 -3.17 -7.89 -15.48
N ALA A 175 -3.89 -7.65 -14.40
CA ALA A 175 -4.52 -6.36 -14.17
C ALA A 175 -3.52 -5.25 -13.78
N GLY A 176 -2.38 -5.60 -13.18
CA GLY A 176 -1.40 -4.67 -12.63
C GLY A 176 -1.70 -4.30 -11.17
N LEU A 177 -2.53 -5.09 -10.48
CA LEU A 177 -2.79 -4.91 -9.05
C LEU A 177 -1.62 -5.38 -8.20
N ILE A 178 -0.99 -6.51 -8.60
CA ILE A 178 0.22 -7.05 -7.98
C ILE A 178 1.37 -7.12 -8.98
N TYR A 179 2.57 -7.24 -8.45
CA TYR A 179 3.80 -7.31 -9.24
C TYR A 179 4.15 -8.75 -9.65
N ASP A 180 4.13 -9.67 -8.66
CA ASP A 180 4.40 -11.08 -8.87
C ASP A 180 3.78 -11.96 -7.78
N TYR A 181 3.86 -13.30 -7.96
CA TYR A 181 3.35 -14.28 -7.01
C TYR A 181 4.29 -15.49 -6.89
N PHE A 182 4.20 -16.21 -5.77
CA PHE A 182 5.09 -17.29 -5.34
C PHE A 182 4.27 -18.51 -4.89
N GLU A 183 4.84 -19.70 -5.00
CA GLU A 183 4.17 -20.95 -4.65
C GLU A 183 3.97 -21.09 -3.13
N GLU A 184 4.99 -20.76 -2.34
CA GLU A 184 5.04 -20.95 -0.89
C GLU A 184 5.09 -19.62 -0.15
N ASP A 185 4.58 -19.60 1.09
CA ASP A 185 4.59 -18.42 1.96
C ASP A 185 6.02 -18.00 2.33
N ASP A 186 6.90 -18.95 2.61
CA ASP A 186 8.29 -18.70 2.99
C ASP A 186 9.08 -18.09 1.83
N ASP A 187 8.80 -18.52 0.58
CA ASP A 187 9.39 -17.95 -0.63
C ASP A 187 8.93 -16.50 -0.81
N LEU A 188 7.66 -16.21 -0.54
CA LEU A 188 7.11 -14.87 -0.59
C LEU A 188 7.78 -13.96 0.46
N GLU A 189 7.82 -14.38 1.73
CA GLU A 189 8.42 -13.58 2.82
C GLU A 189 9.90 -13.30 2.55
N GLY A 190 10.65 -14.34 2.13
CA GLY A 190 12.06 -14.21 1.76
C GLY A 190 12.25 -13.19 0.65
N PHE A 191 11.49 -13.33 -0.44
CA PHE A 191 11.55 -12.42 -1.58
C PHE A 191 11.19 -10.98 -1.21
N VAL A 192 10.10 -10.76 -0.46
CA VAL A 192 9.65 -9.43 -0.06
C VAL A 192 10.70 -8.72 0.80
N MET A 193 11.33 -9.46 1.74
CA MET A 193 12.41 -8.92 2.55
C MET A 193 13.64 -8.57 1.71
N ASP A 194 14.04 -9.42 0.76
CA ASP A 194 15.16 -9.17 -0.14
C ASP A 194 14.89 -8.01 -1.09
N PHE A 195 13.68 -7.91 -1.61
CA PHE A 195 13.25 -6.78 -2.43
C PHE A 195 13.32 -5.46 -1.64
N GLY A 196 12.82 -5.47 -0.40
CA GLY A 196 12.92 -4.33 0.51
C GLY A 196 14.38 -3.94 0.82
N ARG A 197 15.27 -4.93 1.10
CA ARG A 197 16.71 -4.69 1.28
C ARG A 197 17.35 -4.06 0.04
N ASN A 198 17.02 -4.58 -1.14
CA ASN A 198 17.52 -4.04 -2.39
C ASN A 198 17.10 -2.58 -2.59
N LEU A 199 15.85 -2.22 -2.28
CA LEU A 199 15.40 -0.82 -2.30
C LEU A 199 16.21 0.04 -1.32
N CYS A 200 16.47 -0.45 -0.10
CA CYS A 200 17.24 0.26 0.91
C CYS A 200 18.71 0.48 0.53
N GLN A 201 19.32 -0.51 -0.14
CA GLN A 201 20.77 -0.54 -0.44
C GLN A 201 21.13 0.08 -1.77
N GLN A 202 20.26 -0.06 -2.78
CA GLN A 202 20.55 0.37 -4.15
C GLN A 202 20.04 1.77 -4.45
N ASN A 203 19.09 2.29 -3.66
CA ASN A 203 18.39 3.53 -3.98
C ASN A 203 18.48 4.57 -2.85
N SER A 204 18.62 5.83 -3.25
CA SER A 204 18.50 6.98 -2.34
C SER A 204 17.08 7.10 -1.79
N SER A 205 16.93 7.16 -0.47
CA SER A 205 15.62 7.37 0.18
C SER A 205 14.99 8.69 -0.24
N THR A 206 15.79 9.75 -0.37
CA THR A 206 15.35 11.06 -0.84
C THR A 206 14.81 11.00 -2.26
N ALA A 207 15.52 10.30 -3.17
CA ALA A 207 15.09 10.19 -4.56
C ALA A 207 13.81 9.34 -4.69
N MET A 208 13.70 8.24 -3.93
CA MET A 208 12.47 7.42 -3.90
C MET A 208 11.27 8.25 -3.40
N ALA A 209 11.44 8.99 -2.31
CA ALA A 209 10.39 9.85 -1.75
C ALA A 209 9.95 10.94 -2.74
N MET A 210 10.90 11.64 -3.36
CA MET A 210 10.60 12.69 -4.36
C MET A 210 9.93 12.10 -5.61
N THR A 211 10.36 10.92 -6.07
CA THR A 211 9.74 10.24 -7.22
C THR A 211 8.29 9.87 -6.91
N LYS A 212 8.03 9.27 -5.73
CA LYS A 212 6.68 8.90 -5.31
C LYS A 212 5.77 10.13 -5.18
N ASP A 213 6.23 11.18 -4.54
CA ASP A 213 5.47 12.43 -4.39
C ASP A 213 5.16 13.08 -5.76
N LEU A 214 6.14 13.11 -6.67
CA LEU A 214 5.93 13.63 -8.01
C LEU A 214 4.90 12.81 -8.80
N LEU A 215 4.99 11.48 -8.76
CA LEU A 215 4.00 10.58 -9.41
C LEU A 215 2.57 10.89 -8.94
N ILE A 216 2.38 11.11 -7.63
CA ILE A 216 1.07 11.44 -7.06
C ILE A 216 0.59 12.82 -7.54
N ARG A 217 1.47 13.82 -7.55
CA ARG A 217 1.11 15.21 -7.89
C ARG A 217 0.73 15.39 -9.34
N ILE A 218 1.39 14.69 -10.26
CA ILE A 218 1.16 14.91 -11.69
C ILE A 218 -0.03 14.14 -12.26
N GLN A 219 -0.58 13.17 -11.52
CA GLN A 219 -1.63 12.27 -12.02
C GLN A 219 -2.89 13.00 -12.52
N ASP A 220 -3.27 14.06 -11.84
CA ASP A 220 -4.50 14.82 -12.15
C ASP A 220 -4.21 16.16 -12.85
N GLN A 221 -2.96 16.39 -13.29
CA GLN A 221 -2.54 17.63 -13.95
C GLN A 221 -2.61 17.49 -15.48
N PRO A 222 -3.02 18.58 -16.20
CA PRO A 222 -2.79 18.67 -17.63
C PRO A 222 -1.30 18.54 -17.96
N MET A 223 -0.97 17.99 -19.14
CA MET A 223 0.40 17.64 -19.52
C MET A 223 1.40 18.80 -19.33
N ASP A 224 1.08 20.01 -19.76
CA ASP A 224 1.98 21.15 -19.64
C ASP A 224 2.25 21.53 -18.18
N GLN A 225 1.24 21.46 -17.33
CA GLN A 225 1.39 21.70 -15.90
C GLN A 225 2.20 20.59 -15.24
N ALA A 226 1.96 19.33 -15.60
CA ALA A 226 2.74 18.18 -15.12
C ALA A 226 4.22 18.31 -15.48
N LEU A 227 4.54 18.73 -16.71
CA LEU A 227 5.91 18.98 -17.16
C LEU A 227 6.58 20.13 -16.39
N GLN A 228 5.86 21.21 -16.10
CA GLN A 228 6.37 22.31 -15.28
C GLN A 228 6.65 21.84 -13.84
N THR A 229 5.73 21.06 -13.24
CA THR A 229 5.94 20.46 -11.93
C THR A 229 7.17 19.56 -11.94
N ALA A 230 7.30 18.68 -12.94
CA ALA A 230 8.45 17.77 -13.07
C ALA A 230 9.78 18.53 -13.27
N MET A 231 9.78 19.63 -14.02
CA MET A 231 10.96 20.48 -14.21
C MET A 231 11.46 21.05 -12.86
N VAL A 232 10.55 21.53 -12.02
CA VAL A 232 10.89 22.05 -10.70
C VAL A 232 11.46 20.94 -9.83
N TYR A 233 10.80 19.76 -9.78
CA TYR A 233 11.28 18.60 -9.01
C TYR A 233 12.67 18.13 -9.47
N ASN A 234 12.91 18.12 -10.79
CA ASN A 234 14.22 17.76 -11.34
C ASN A 234 15.32 18.74 -10.86
N ALA A 235 15.02 20.03 -10.83
CA ALA A 235 15.95 21.04 -10.34
C ALA A 235 16.22 20.92 -8.82
N GLU A 236 15.15 20.65 -8.03
CA GLU A 236 15.29 20.44 -6.57
C GLU A 236 16.04 19.15 -6.24
N ALA A 237 15.81 18.07 -6.99
CA ALA A 237 16.51 16.80 -6.81
C ALA A 237 18.04 16.98 -6.92
N ARG A 238 18.53 17.81 -7.85
CA ARG A 238 19.96 18.11 -8.03
C ARG A 238 20.61 18.82 -6.86
N LYS A 239 19.83 19.50 -6.01
CA LYS A 239 20.32 20.17 -4.79
C LYS A 239 20.49 19.23 -3.62
N THR A 240 19.85 18.06 -3.64
CA THR A 240 19.89 17.10 -2.53
C THR A 240 21.29 16.54 -2.32
N ASN A 241 21.61 16.22 -1.06
CA ASN A 241 22.87 15.58 -0.72
C ASN A 241 23.01 14.20 -1.37
N ASP A 242 21.90 13.45 -1.46
CA ASP A 242 21.87 12.13 -2.08
C ASP A 242 22.22 12.22 -3.59
N CYS A 243 21.67 13.20 -4.31
CA CYS A 243 22.00 13.40 -5.73
C CYS A 243 23.49 13.70 -5.92
N LYS A 244 24.04 14.61 -5.13
CA LYS A 244 25.48 14.95 -5.17
C LYS A 244 26.35 13.75 -4.84
N LYS A 245 25.99 12.98 -3.81
CA LYS A 245 26.69 11.76 -3.39
C LYS A 245 26.65 10.68 -4.50
N GLY A 246 25.46 10.44 -5.04
CA GLY A 246 25.28 9.44 -6.11
C GLY A 246 26.04 9.79 -7.38
N ILE A 247 25.99 11.06 -7.83
CA ILE A 247 26.78 11.52 -9.00
C ILE A 247 28.28 11.39 -8.72
N GLY A 248 28.77 11.78 -7.55
CA GLY A 248 30.17 11.65 -7.17
C GLY A 248 30.65 10.20 -7.21
N ALA A 249 29.90 9.28 -6.61
CA ALA A 249 30.21 7.85 -6.65
C ALA A 249 30.24 7.31 -8.08
N PHE A 250 29.25 7.68 -8.91
CA PHE A 250 29.19 7.27 -10.31
C PHE A 250 30.42 7.73 -11.12
N LEU A 251 30.85 8.99 -10.96
CA LEU A 251 32.01 9.53 -11.63
C LEU A 251 33.30 8.83 -11.18
N ASN A 252 33.37 8.45 -9.91
CA ASN A 252 34.51 7.71 -9.36
C ASN A 252 34.44 6.19 -9.62
N LYS A 253 33.42 5.69 -10.32
CA LYS A 253 33.15 4.26 -10.53
C LYS A 253 33.00 3.46 -9.22
N GLU A 254 32.45 4.09 -8.21
CA GLU A 254 32.14 3.52 -6.89
C GLU A 254 30.64 3.25 -6.76
N LYS A 255 30.27 2.34 -5.83
CA LYS A 255 28.88 2.17 -5.44
C LYS A 255 28.53 3.17 -4.33
N PRO A 256 27.47 3.97 -4.47
CA PRO A 256 27.05 4.83 -3.39
C PRO A 256 26.54 3.98 -2.21
N VAL A 257 26.81 4.43 -0.98
CA VAL A 257 26.27 3.83 0.23
C VAL A 257 25.09 4.72 0.67
N TRP A 258 23.91 4.18 0.60
CA TRP A 258 22.68 4.90 0.92
C TRP A 258 22.26 4.78 2.38
#